data_8370dcb975db58817730017a8ee1cc30
#
_entry.id   8370dcb975db58817730017a8ee1cc30
#
_cell.length_a   1.000
_cell.length_b   1.000
_cell.length_c   1.000
_cell.angle_alpha   90.00
_cell.angle_beta   90.00
_cell.angle_gamma   90.00
#
_symmetry.space_group_name_H-M   'P 1'
#
loop_
_entity.id
_entity.type
_entity.pdbx_description
1 polymer ?
#
loop_
_entity_poly.entity_id
_entity_poly.type
_entity_poly.pdbx_seq_one_letter_code
_entity_poly.pdbx_strand_id
1 'polypeptide(L)'
;MGSVAVGAMVVGTSLLVVFALAMATLEAQVDDSIAQIEASAEPIAQFTIEDATNVEGAVVSYTINDAGTGYTAGQVEMNGSAGSFLADLVISSGTVTGLNILNHGSSYLYTSTYFMEVTGSNPGSGLNITATLGNLVYTNITNDGSTDIDTDFAWLFSDGGAPINLSDGHDGYQPTIIFPGETFEFHYYSGGQSTVTRLAVTIDGQTKASRVI
;
A
#
# COMPACT_ATOMS: atom_id res chain seq x y z
N MET A 1 29.24 76.40 22.77
CA MET A 1 29.05 75.01 23.20
C MET A 1 27.78 74.36 22.66
N GLY A 2 26.86 75.07 21.96
CA GLY A 2 25.62 74.50 21.42
C GLY A 2 25.76 73.66 20.14
N SER A 3 26.77 73.87 19.29
CA SER A 3 26.87 73.22 17.98
C SER A 3 27.30 71.75 18.07
N VAL A 4 28.09 71.36 19.08
CA VAL A 4 28.55 69.96 19.28
C VAL A 4 27.40 69.11 19.76
N ALA A 5 26.53 69.60 20.61
CA ALA A 5 25.37 68.86 21.12
C ALA A 5 24.33 68.61 20.02
N VAL A 6 24.11 69.57 19.15
CA VAL A 6 23.20 69.45 17.99
C VAL A 6 23.77 68.41 16.96
N GLY A 7 25.10 68.48 16.71
CA GLY A 7 25.73 67.49 15.83
C GLY A 7 25.65 66.05 16.39
N ALA A 8 25.86 65.89 17.67
CA ALA A 8 25.75 64.53 18.32
C ALA A 8 24.28 64.04 18.26
N MET A 9 23.30 64.88 18.44
CA MET A 9 21.89 64.52 18.37
C MET A 9 21.48 64.13 16.94
N VAL A 10 21.94 64.84 15.91
CA VAL A 10 21.67 64.50 14.52
C VAL A 10 22.31 63.17 14.13
N VAL A 11 23.57 62.94 14.53
CA VAL A 11 24.23 61.65 14.28
C VAL A 11 23.53 60.52 15.01
N GLY A 12 23.15 60.70 16.28
CA GLY A 12 22.45 59.67 17.06
C GLY A 12 21.08 59.34 16.49
N THR A 13 20.29 60.31 16.05
CA THR A 13 18.98 60.06 15.44
C THR A 13 19.12 59.39 14.05
N SER A 14 20.11 59.79 13.25
CA SER A 14 20.39 59.16 11.96
C SER A 14 20.79 57.70 12.12
N LEU A 15 21.60 57.39 13.13
CA LEU A 15 22.04 56.03 13.44
C LEU A 15 20.86 55.16 13.91
N LEU A 16 19.96 55.72 14.73
CA LEU A 16 18.73 55.05 15.15
C LEU A 16 17.78 54.73 13.98
N VAL A 17 17.63 55.67 13.06
CA VAL A 17 16.81 55.46 11.86
C VAL A 17 17.40 54.37 10.97
N VAL A 18 18.72 54.40 10.73
CA VAL A 18 19.40 53.35 9.94
C VAL A 18 19.26 52.01 10.59
N PHE A 19 19.42 51.95 11.94
CA PHE A 19 19.25 50.70 12.67
C PHE A 19 17.80 50.18 12.61
N ALA A 20 16.82 51.05 12.79
CA ALA A 20 15.40 50.69 12.67
C ALA A 20 15.06 50.15 11.26
N LEU A 21 15.60 50.80 10.22
CA LEU A 21 15.43 50.38 8.85
C LEU A 21 16.09 48.99 8.59
N ALA A 22 17.31 48.79 9.14
CA ALA A 22 18.00 47.50 9.01
C ALA A 22 17.23 46.37 9.72
N MET A 23 16.67 46.62 10.90
CA MET A 23 15.82 45.68 11.58
C MET A 23 14.54 45.34 10.80
N ALA A 24 13.84 46.35 10.27
CA ALA A 24 12.64 46.15 9.46
C ALA A 24 12.93 45.36 8.18
N THR A 25 14.09 45.63 7.54
CA THR A 25 14.48 44.81 6.35
C THR A 25 14.84 43.39 6.71
N LEU A 26 15.45 43.16 7.86
CA LEU A 26 15.79 41.83 8.35
C LEU A 26 14.51 41.01 8.68
N GLU A 27 13.55 41.62 9.37
CA GLU A 27 12.24 41.02 9.65
C GLU A 27 11.52 40.64 8.36
N ALA A 28 11.46 41.55 7.37
CA ALA A 28 10.84 41.24 6.08
C ALA A 28 11.53 40.10 5.33
N GLN A 29 12.87 40.01 5.40
CA GLN A 29 13.62 38.91 4.78
C GLN A 29 13.39 37.55 5.49
N VAL A 30 13.25 37.57 6.81
CA VAL A 30 12.91 36.36 7.58
C VAL A 30 11.51 35.90 7.24
N ASP A 31 10.54 36.80 7.22
CA ASP A 31 9.16 36.46 6.88
C ASP A 31 9.03 35.94 5.45
N ASP A 32 9.71 36.56 4.47
CA ASP A 32 9.77 36.06 3.08
C ASP A 32 10.42 34.68 2.99
N SER A 33 11.48 34.43 3.79
CA SER A 33 12.14 33.13 3.82
C SER A 33 11.25 32.05 4.43
N ILE A 34 10.53 32.37 5.50
CA ILE A 34 9.55 31.46 6.11
C ILE A 34 8.43 31.15 5.12
N ALA A 35 7.87 32.17 4.47
CA ALA A 35 6.83 31.98 3.46
C ALA A 35 7.29 31.13 2.26
N GLN A 36 8.56 31.28 1.84
CA GLN A 36 9.13 30.42 0.79
C GLN A 36 9.31 28.98 1.24
N ILE A 37 9.72 28.75 2.50
CA ILE A 37 9.86 27.39 3.07
C ILE A 37 8.47 26.75 3.16
N GLU A 38 7.47 27.47 3.66
CA GLU A 38 6.10 26.97 3.76
C GLU A 38 5.48 26.68 2.39
N ALA A 39 5.74 27.55 1.39
CA ALA A 39 5.24 27.35 0.03
C ALA A 39 5.97 26.20 -0.73
N SER A 40 7.19 25.87 -0.33
CA SER A 40 7.96 24.78 -0.93
C SER A 40 7.82 23.45 -0.18
N ALA A 41 7.23 23.45 1.01
CA ALA A 41 6.92 22.23 1.74
C ALA A 41 5.78 21.50 1.02
N GLU A 42 6.09 20.38 0.36
CA GLU A 42 5.07 19.50 -0.17
C GLU A 42 4.22 18.98 0.99
N PRO A 43 2.88 18.98 0.86
CA PRO A 43 2.03 18.41 1.89
C PRO A 43 2.32 16.93 2.03
N ILE A 44 2.66 16.52 3.24
CA ILE A 44 2.98 15.13 3.57
C ILE A 44 1.68 14.31 3.58
N ALA A 45 1.69 13.13 2.96
CA ALA A 45 0.56 12.22 2.97
C ALA A 45 0.12 11.89 4.41
N GLN A 46 -1.15 12.05 4.69
CA GLN A 46 -1.75 11.62 5.96
C GLN A 46 -2.64 10.41 5.69
N PHE A 47 -2.38 9.32 6.40
CA PHE A 47 -3.12 8.08 6.19
C PHE A 47 -3.29 7.34 7.51
N THR A 48 -4.30 6.49 7.60
CA THR A 48 -4.48 5.53 8.70
C THR A 48 -4.43 4.10 8.16
N ILE A 49 -4.02 3.19 9.04
CA ILE A 49 -4.04 1.75 8.79
C ILE A 49 -4.94 1.15 9.86
N GLU A 50 -5.94 0.40 9.44
CA GLU A 50 -6.77 -0.40 10.33
C GLU A 50 -6.03 -1.66 10.79
N ASP A 51 -6.56 -2.33 11.82
CA ASP A 51 -6.02 -3.62 12.27
C ASP A 51 -6.06 -4.62 11.12
N ALA A 52 -4.92 -5.25 10.88
CA ALA A 52 -4.80 -6.22 9.83
C ALA A 52 -5.34 -7.58 10.29
N THR A 53 -5.99 -8.31 9.38
CA THR A 53 -6.51 -9.66 9.63
C THR A 53 -5.62 -10.68 8.91
N ASN A 54 -5.21 -11.74 9.61
CA ASN A 54 -4.46 -12.85 9.04
C ASN A 54 -5.38 -14.04 8.75
N VAL A 55 -5.36 -14.53 7.52
CA VAL A 55 -6.06 -15.74 7.08
C VAL A 55 -5.05 -16.83 6.84
N GLU A 56 -5.01 -17.82 7.74
CA GLU A 56 -4.08 -18.93 7.65
C GLU A 56 -4.57 -20.01 6.67
N GLY A 57 -3.61 -20.64 5.98
CA GLY A 57 -3.90 -21.73 5.05
C GLY A 57 -4.77 -21.26 3.87
N ALA A 58 -4.53 -20.08 3.34
CA ALA A 58 -5.13 -19.61 2.11
C ALA A 58 -4.32 -20.05 0.90
N VAL A 59 -4.92 -20.08 -0.28
CA VAL A 59 -4.22 -20.26 -1.55
C VAL A 59 -3.61 -18.92 -1.95
N VAL A 60 -2.29 -18.80 -1.85
CA VAL A 60 -1.58 -17.53 -2.12
C VAL A 60 -1.03 -17.45 -3.55
N SER A 61 -0.85 -18.59 -4.19
CA SER A 61 -0.47 -18.69 -5.60
C SER A 61 -0.81 -20.05 -6.18
N TYR A 62 -0.69 -20.19 -7.49
CA TYR A 62 -0.94 -21.46 -8.19
C TYR A 62 0.02 -21.63 -9.36
N THR A 63 0.19 -22.89 -9.77
CA THR A 63 0.94 -23.23 -10.99
C THR A 63 0.07 -24.13 -11.86
N ILE A 64 -0.14 -23.75 -13.12
CA ILE A 64 -0.81 -24.60 -14.12
C ILE A 64 0.25 -25.54 -14.68
N ASN A 65 0.15 -26.83 -14.32
CA ASN A 65 1.05 -27.86 -14.81
C ASN A 65 0.61 -28.40 -16.18
N ASP A 66 -0.71 -28.49 -16.39
CA ASP A 66 -1.33 -28.82 -17.66
C ASP A 66 -2.56 -27.93 -17.85
N ALA A 67 -2.60 -27.24 -18.99
CA ALA A 67 -3.68 -26.30 -19.31
C ALA A 67 -4.98 -27.00 -19.75
N GLY A 68 -4.92 -28.28 -20.04
CA GLY A 68 -6.03 -29.05 -20.59
C GLY A 68 -6.53 -28.55 -21.92
N THR A 69 -7.66 -29.12 -22.37
CA THR A 69 -8.28 -28.77 -23.65
C THR A 69 -9.81 -28.85 -23.59
N GLY A 70 -10.47 -28.12 -24.49
CA GLY A 70 -11.92 -28.15 -24.65
C GLY A 70 -12.71 -27.35 -23.62
N TYR A 71 -12.03 -26.48 -22.85
CA TYR A 71 -12.68 -25.62 -21.87
C TYR A 71 -13.37 -24.43 -22.57
N THR A 72 -14.58 -24.09 -22.12
CA THR A 72 -15.34 -22.92 -22.62
C THR A 72 -15.72 -21.96 -21.51
N ALA A 73 -15.94 -22.48 -20.30
CA ALA A 73 -16.20 -21.73 -19.06
C ALA A 73 -16.00 -22.69 -17.88
N GLY A 74 -15.95 -22.21 -16.67
CA GLY A 74 -15.95 -23.04 -15.47
C GLY A 74 -15.31 -22.34 -14.28
N GLN A 75 -15.51 -22.94 -13.13
CA GLN A 75 -14.89 -22.53 -11.89
C GLN A 75 -14.00 -23.67 -11.40
N VAL A 76 -13.02 -23.30 -10.61
CA VAL A 76 -12.14 -24.25 -9.89
C VAL A 76 -12.39 -24.11 -8.41
N GLU A 77 -12.62 -25.22 -7.78
CA GLU A 77 -12.68 -25.37 -6.34
C GLU A 77 -11.54 -26.26 -5.86
N MET A 78 -11.10 -26.07 -4.63
CA MET A 78 -10.14 -26.97 -4.02
C MET A 78 -10.87 -28.00 -3.16
N ASN A 79 -10.56 -29.28 -3.36
CA ASN A 79 -11.18 -30.36 -2.60
C ASN A 79 -10.81 -30.27 -1.11
N GLY A 80 -11.70 -30.77 -0.25
CA GLY A 80 -11.51 -30.79 1.20
C GLY A 80 -12.59 -30.01 1.94
N SER A 81 -12.71 -30.27 3.24
CA SER A 81 -13.72 -29.65 4.12
C SER A 81 -13.28 -28.30 4.69
N ALA A 82 -12.06 -27.83 4.36
CA ALA A 82 -11.53 -26.54 4.77
C ALA A 82 -11.79 -25.53 3.65
N GLY A 83 -12.19 -24.39 4.01
CA GLY A 83 -12.09 -23.07 3.42
C GLY A 83 -12.38 -22.80 1.97
N SER A 84 -13.40 -23.12 1.33
CA SER A 84 -14.06 -22.45 0.16
C SER A 84 -13.16 -21.72 -0.87
N PHE A 85 -12.00 -22.26 -1.27
CA PHE A 85 -11.28 -21.69 -2.42
C PHE A 85 -12.16 -21.75 -3.65
N LEU A 86 -12.25 -20.62 -4.37
CA LEU A 86 -13.03 -20.50 -5.60
C LEU A 86 -12.31 -19.57 -6.58
N ALA A 87 -12.19 -19.99 -7.83
CA ALA A 87 -11.66 -19.18 -8.91
C ALA A 87 -12.38 -19.46 -10.22
N ASP A 88 -12.52 -18.42 -11.06
CA ASP A 88 -12.98 -18.56 -12.43
C ASP A 88 -11.82 -18.95 -13.36
N LEU A 89 -12.08 -19.83 -14.33
CA LEU A 89 -11.10 -20.17 -15.35
C LEU A 89 -10.93 -19.03 -16.34
N VAL A 90 -9.70 -18.59 -16.56
CA VAL A 90 -9.32 -17.73 -17.69
C VAL A 90 -8.95 -18.63 -18.86
N ILE A 91 -9.73 -18.56 -19.95
CA ILE A 91 -9.63 -19.52 -21.06
C ILE A 91 -9.26 -18.79 -22.35
N SER A 92 -8.32 -19.35 -23.09
CA SER A 92 -7.96 -18.91 -24.44
C SER A 92 -7.89 -20.10 -25.37
N SER A 93 -8.65 -20.05 -26.48
CA SER A 93 -8.69 -21.13 -27.50
C SER A 93 -8.95 -22.52 -26.92
N GLY A 94 -9.79 -22.62 -25.88
CA GLY A 94 -10.16 -23.90 -25.27
C GLY A 94 -9.14 -24.45 -24.27
N THR A 95 -8.10 -23.70 -23.95
CA THR A 95 -7.09 -24.05 -22.92
C THR A 95 -7.16 -23.04 -21.78
N VAL A 96 -6.85 -23.48 -20.55
CA VAL A 96 -6.81 -22.63 -19.38
C VAL A 96 -5.46 -21.90 -19.33
N THR A 97 -5.51 -20.57 -19.33
CA THR A 97 -4.32 -19.71 -19.32
C THR A 97 -4.08 -19.05 -17.96
N GLY A 98 -5.08 -19.07 -17.06
CA GLY A 98 -4.99 -18.48 -15.73
C GLY A 98 -6.23 -18.77 -14.91
N LEU A 99 -6.22 -18.29 -13.67
CA LEU A 99 -7.36 -18.26 -12.77
C LEU A 99 -7.61 -16.84 -12.33
N ASN A 100 -8.89 -16.46 -12.28
CA ASN A 100 -9.33 -15.26 -11.58
C ASN A 100 -9.86 -15.68 -10.21
N ILE A 101 -9.05 -15.47 -9.16
CA ILE A 101 -9.38 -15.92 -7.81
C ILE A 101 -10.51 -15.05 -7.25
N LEU A 102 -11.61 -15.69 -6.88
CA LEU A 102 -12.77 -15.05 -6.26
C LEU A 102 -12.73 -15.17 -4.72
N ASN A 103 -12.15 -16.26 -4.23
CA ASN A 103 -11.96 -16.53 -2.82
C ASN A 103 -10.71 -17.38 -2.62
N HIS A 104 -9.77 -16.89 -1.83
CA HIS A 104 -8.52 -17.58 -1.53
C HIS A 104 -8.71 -18.81 -0.60
N GLY A 105 -9.88 -18.96 0.01
CA GLY A 105 -10.14 -19.97 1.02
C GLY A 105 -9.37 -19.70 2.32
N SER A 106 -9.51 -20.62 3.26
CA SER A 106 -8.81 -20.56 4.56
C SER A 106 -8.69 -21.93 5.20
N SER A 107 -7.83 -22.02 6.22
CA SER A 107 -7.73 -23.23 7.07
C SER A 107 -7.31 -24.51 6.33
N TYR A 108 -6.71 -24.39 5.17
CA TYR A 108 -6.08 -25.52 4.51
C TYR A 108 -4.81 -25.92 5.25
N LEU A 109 -4.67 -27.21 5.55
CA LEU A 109 -3.52 -27.72 6.30
C LEU A 109 -2.31 -27.88 5.38
N TYR A 110 -1.17 -27.29 5.74
CA TYR A 110 0.08 -27.36 4.96
C TYR A 110 0.63 -28.79 4.81
N THR A 111 0.19 -29.73 5.66
CA THR A 111 0.59 -31.12 5.62
C THR A 111 -0.28 -32.01 4.74
N SER A 112 -1.38 -31.48 4.21
CA SER A 112 -2.35 -32.19 3.39
C SER A 112 -2.12 -31.89 1.90
N THR A 113 -2.49 -32.85 1.07
CA THR A 113 -2.47 -32.71 -0.38
C THR A 113 -3.89 -32.36 -0.84
N TYR A 114 -4.02 -31.27 -1.58
CA TYR A 114 -5.28 -30.81 -2.13
C TYR A 114 -5.21 -30.84 -3.65
N PHE A 115 -6.35 -31.13 -4.27
CA PHE A 115 -6.50 -31.10 -5.72
C PHE A 115 -7.48 -30.00 -6.08
N MET A 116 -7.19 -29.30 -7.16
CA MET A 116 -8.12 -28.36 -7.76
C MET A 116 -9.02 -29.08 -8.75
N GLU A 117 -10.32 -28.96 -8.57
CA GLU A 117 -11.34 -29.62 -9.38
C GLU A 117 -12.16 -28.57 -10.13
N VAL A 118 -12.39 -28.82 -11.42
CA VAL A 118 -13.27 -27.95 -12.22
C VAL A 118 -14.71 -28.29 -11.93
N THR A 119 -15.48 -27.31 -11.52
CA THR A 119 -16.91 -27.43 -11.24
C THR A 119 -17.73 -26.78 -12.35
N GLY A 120 -18.97 -27.23 -12.53
CA GLY A 120 -19.88 -26.73 -13.55
C GLY A 120 -20.03 -27.61 -14.77
N SER A 121 -20.79 -27.17 -15.77
CA SER A 121 -21.15 -27.92 -16.99
C SER A 121 -20.06 -27.80 -18.07
N ASN A 122 -18.80 -27.98 -17.71
CA ASN A 122 -17.70 -27.75 -18.63
C ASN A 122 -17.17 -29.04 -19.25
N PRO A 123 -17.13 -29.17 -20.59
CA PRO A 123 -16.69 -30.40 -21.24
C PRO A 123 -15.17 -30.56 -21.33
N GLY A 124 -14.36 -29.60 -20.82
CA GLY A 124 -12.91 -29.67 -20.91
C GLY A 124 -12.31 -30.82 -20.09
N SER A 125 -11.08 -31.17 -20.40
CA SER A 125 -10.35 -32.24 -19.71
C SER A 125 -8.85 -31.99 -19.66
N GLY A 126 -8.17 -32.67 -18.71
CA GLY A 126 -6.71 -32.65 -18.60
C GLY A 126 -6.13 -31.47 -17.84
N LEU A 127 -6.94 -30.60 -17.26
CA LEU A 127 -6.41 -29.50 -16.41
C LEU A 127 -5.74 -30.07 -15.15
N ASN A 128 -4.53 -29.60 -14.89
CA ASN A 128 -3.80 -29.92 -13.67
C ASN A 128 -3.19 -28.64 -13.09
N ILE A 129 -3.62 -28.29 -11.88
CA ILE A 129 -3.19 -27.09 -11.16
C ILE A 129 -2.70 -27.48 -9.78
N THR A 130 -1.56 -26.94 -9.39
CA THR A 130 -1.02 -27.05 -8.03
C THR A 130 -1.20 -25.74 -7.30
N ALA A 131 -1.85 -25.77 -6.13
CA ALA A 131 -1.96 -24.64 -5.23
C ALA A 131 -0.72 -24.49 -4.34
N THR A 132 -0.32 -23.26 -4.08
CA THR A 132 0.62 -22.93 -3.01
C THR A 132 -0.17 -22.34 -1.87
N LEU A 133 -0.06 -22.94 -0.69
CA LEU A 133 -0.70 -22.46 0.54
C LEU A 133 0.21 -21.50 1.27
N GLY A 134 -0.38 -20.49 1.90
CA GLY A 134 0.31 -19.52 2.71
C GLY A 134 -0.65 -18.77 3.62
N ASN A 135 -0.16 -17.67 4.19
CA ASN A 135 -0.95 -16.73 4.93
C ASN A 135 -1.34 -15.55 4.03
N LEU A 136 -2.58 -15.13 4.13
CA LEU A 136 -3.09 -13.96 3.45
C LEU A 136 -3.44 -12.90 4.48
N VAL A 137 -2.84 -11.74 4.38
CA VAL A 137 -3.05 -10.64 5.32
C VAL A 137 -3.79 -9.52 4.61
N TYR A 138 -4.90 -9.08 5.19
CA TYR A 138 -5.70 -7.96 4.72
C TYR A 138 -5.50 -6.78 5.64
N THR A 139 -5.36 -5.60 5.08
CA THR A 139 -5.38 -4.34 5.84
C THR A 139 -6.01 -3.24 5.01
N ASN A 140 -6.75 -2.36 5.68
CA ASN A 140 -7.32 -1.18 5.06
C ASN A 140 -6.39 0.01 5.30
N ILE A 141 -6.08 0.74 4.23
CA ILE A 141 -5.31 1.96 4.25
C ILE A 141 -6.23 3.07 3.78
N THR A 142 -6.48 4.05 4.64
CA THR A 142 -7.31 5.21 4.34
C THR A 142 -6.45 6.45 4.16
N ASN A 143 -6.63 7.17 3.07
CA ASN A 143 -6.02 8.47 2.86
C ASN A 143 -6.83 9.53 3.61
N ASP A 144 -6.35 9.95 4.79
CA ASP A 144 -6.98 10.99 5.61
C ASP A 144 -6.49 12.40 5.25
N GLY A 145 -5.56 12.50 4.32
CA GLY A 145 -4.94 13.75 3.89
C GLY A 145 -5.74 14.51 2.85
N SER A 146 -5.11 15.54 2.32
CA SER A 146 -5.62 16.37 1.23
C SER A 146 -4.88 16.14 -0.10
N THR A 147 -3.89 15.27 -0.10
CA THR A 147 -3.07 14.90 -1.27
C THR A 147 -3.30 13.47 -1.66
N ASP A 148 -3.16 13.20 -2.94
CA ASP A 148 -3.21 11.84 -3.48
C ASP A 148 -2.03 11.02 -2.96
N ILE A 149 -2.25 9.73 -2.72
CA ILE A 149 -1.20 8.77 -2.38
C ILE A 149 -0.94 7.91 -3.60
N ASP A 150 0.28 7.96 -4.12
CA ASP A 150 0.72 7.09 -5.20
C ASP A 150 1.23 5.76 -4.61
N THR A 151 0.59 4.65 -4.98
CA THR A 151 0.91 3.32 -4.45
C THR A 151 2.26 2.80 -4.92
N ASP A 152 2.81 3.34 -6.01
CA ASP A 152 4.15 2.98 -6.50
C ASP A 152 5.27 3.51 -5.59
N PHE A 153 4.98 4.53 -4.79
CA PHE A 153 5.90 5.10 -3.78
C PHE A 153 5.55 4.72 -2.34
N ALA A 154 4.59 3.82 -2.16
CA ALA A 154 4.18 3.31 -0.86
C ALA A 154 4.76 1.90 -0.61
N TRP A 155 5.25 1.66 0.61
CA TRP A 155 5.97 0.43 0.96
C TRP A 155 5.36 -0.22 2.18
N LEU A 156 5.19 -1.53 2.11
CA LEU A 156 4.73 -2.38 3.21
C LEU A 156 5.89 -3.22 3.74
N PHE A 157 5.94 -3.35 5.06
CA PHE A 157 6.88 -4.21 5.78
C PHE A 157 6.09 -5.18 6.66
N SER A 158 6.39 -6.45 6.56
CA SER A 158 5.81 -7.51 7.37
C SER A 158 6.86 -8.02 8.34
N ASP A 159 6.58 -7.94 9.65
CA ASP A 159 7.46 -8.38 10.75
C ASP A 159 8.92 -7.88 10.66
N GLY A 160 9.13 -6.71 10.04
CA GLY A 160 10.46 -6.14 9.83
C GLY A 160 11.25 -6.79 8.69
N GLY A 161 10.58 -7.51 7.80
CA GLY A 161 11.15 -8.10 6.58
C GLY A 161 11.49 -7.06 5.51
N ALA A 162 11.81 -7.55 4.31
CA ALA A 162 12.08 -6.70 3.15
C ALA A 162 10.84 -5.87 2.76
N PRO A 163 11.02 -4.65 2.24
CA PRO A 163 9.93 -3.84 1.77
C PRO A 163 9.25 -4.48 0.55
N ILE A 164 7.93 -4.36 0.51
CA ILE A 164 7.08 -4.76 -0.60
C ILE A 164 6.37 -3.50 -1.08
N ASN A 165 6.38 -3.25 -2.38
CA ASN A 165 5.64 -2.13 -2.92
C ASN A 165 4.13 -2.40 -2.80
N LEU A 166 3.35 -1.38 -2.43
CA LEU A 166 1.90 -1.54 -2.30
C LEU A 166 1.24 -1.91 -3.64
N SER A 167 1.82 -1.49 -4.76
CA SER A 167 1.33 -1.86 -6.08
C SER A 167 1.59 -3.33 -6.45
N ASP A 168 2.50 -4.04 -5.76
CA ASP A 168 2.90 -5.41 -6.08
C ASP A 168 2.11 -6.49 -5.33
N GLY A 169 1.39 -6.14 -4.28
CA GLY A 169 0.84 -7.08 -3.30
C GLY A 169 -0.63 -7.45 -3.49
N HIS A 170 -1.20 -7.31 -4.69
CA HIS A 170 -2.64 -7.48 -4.87
C HIS A 170 -2.99 -8.33 -6.09
N ASP A 171 -4.00 -9.21 -5.96
CA ASP A 171 -4.66 -9.86 -7.08
C ASP A 171 -5.86 -9.02 -7.54
N GLY A 172 -5.87 -8.62 -8.80
CA GLY A 172 -7.00 -7.91 -9.40
C GLY A 172 -6.73 -6.44 -9.67
N TYR A 173 -7.76 -5.60 -9.57
CA TYR A 173 -7.64 -4.16 -9.80
C TYR A 173 -6.89 -3.51 -8.66
N GLN A 174 -5.76 -2.91 -9.00
CA GLN A 174 -4.98 -2.09 -8.06
C GLN A 174 -5.13 -0.64 -8.46
N PRO A 175 -5.63 0.22 -7.57
CA PRO A 175 -5.50 1.63 -7.79
C PRO A 175 -4.02 2.02 -7.70
N THR A 176 -3.53 2.74 -8.70
CA THR A 176 -2.21 3.37 -8.64
C THR A 176 -2.21 4.60 -7.73
N ILE A 177 -3.39 5.14 -7.47
CA ILE A 177 -3.59 6.36 -6.67
C ILE A 177 -4.73 6.12 -5.69
N ILE A 178 -4.53 6.50 -4.42
CA ILE A 178 -5.56 6.55 -3.39
C ILE A 178 -5.90 8.01 -3.15
N PHE A 179 -7.11 8.41 -3.55
CA PHE A 179 -7.57 9.80 -3.42
C PHE A 179 -7.90 10.17 -1.96
N PRO A 180 -7.90 11.48 -1.62
CA PRO A 180 -8.33 11.94 -0.32
C PRO A 180 -9.69 11.40 0.12
N GLY A 181 -9.75 10.80 1.31
CA GLY A 181 -10.95 10.17 1.85
C GLY A 181 -11.24 8.76 1.33
N GLU A 182 -10.42 8.23 0.43
CA GLU A 182 -10.58 6.87 -0.09
C GLU A 182 -9.90 5.86 0.83
N THR A 183 -10.52 4.68 0.94
CA THR A 183 -9.97 3.52 1.64
C THR A 183 -9.62 2.44 0.62
N PHE A 184 -8.41 1.96 0.71
CA PHE A 184 -7.90 0.88 -0.11
C PHE A 184 -7.67 -0.36 0.74
N GLU A 185 -8.26 -1.51 0.34
CA GLU A 185 -7.97 -2.80 0.96
C GLU A 185 -6.74 -3.41 0.28
N PHE A 186 -5.69 -3.60 1.07
CA PHE A 186 -4.45 -4.21 0.62
C PHE A 186 -4.38 -5.66 1.06
N HIS A 187 -4.02 -6.54 0.12
CA HIS A 187 -3.78 -7.95 0.38
C HIS A 187 -2.28 -8.24 0.28
N TYR A 188 -1.71 -8.76 1.33
CA TYR A 188 -0.34 -9.22 1.36
C TYR A 188 -0.29 -10.74 1.42
N TYR A 189 0.50 -11.35 0.54
CA TYR A 189 0.69 -12.79 0.49
C TYR A 189 2.00 -13.18 1.17
N SER A 190 1.90 -14.03 2.17
CA SER A 190 3.05 -14.72 2.73
C SER A 190 3.06 -16.16 2.22
N GLY A 191 4.01 -16.52 1.39
CA GLY A 191 4.22 -17.89 0.94
C GLY A 191 4.74 -18.84 2.04
N GLY A 192 4.98 -18.32 3.25
CA GLY A 192 5.42 -19.06 4.41
C GLY A 192 4.27 -19.53 5.30
N GLN A 193 4.58 -20.48 6.18
CA GLN A 193 3.65 -20.98 7.21
C GLN A 193 3.69 -20.15 8.49
N SER A 194 4.57 -19.16 8.57
CA SER A 194 4.70 -18.28 9.74
C SER A 194 3.61 -17.22 9.71
N THR A 195 2.84 -17.13 10.78
CA THR A 195 1.83 -16.10 10.96
C THR A 195 2.50 -14.73 11.00
N VAL A 196 2.00 -13.79 10.20
CA VAL A 196 2.41 -12.38 10.25
C VAL A 196 1.79 -11.73 11.49
N THR A 197 2.58 -11.05 12.29
CA THR A 197 2.14 -10.46 13.56
C THR A 197 2.01 -8.96 13.53
N ARG A 198 2.74 -8.29 12.62
CA ARG A 198 2.75 -6.84 12.48
C ARG A 198 2.99 -6.42 11.05
N LEU A 199 2.21 -5.46 10.60
CA LEU A 199 2.44 -4.72 9.36
C LEU A 199 2.87 -3.28 9.66
N ALA A 200 3.70 -2.72 8.81
CA ALA A 200 4.00 -1.31 8.79
C ALA A 200 3.94 -0.80 7.35
N VAL A 201 3.35 0.36 7.15
CA VAL A 201 3.27 1.02 5.84
C VAL A 201 4.02 2.33 5.93
N THR A 202 4.84 2.59 4.92
CA THR A 202 5.58 3.85 4.76
C THR A 202 5.13 4.53 3.48
N ILE A 203 4.68 5.77 3.60
CA ILE A 203 4.25 6.66 2.51
C ILE A 203 4.88 8.02 2.76
N ASP A 204 5.53 8.61 1.79
CA ASP A 204 6.20 9.93 1.88
C ASP A 204 7.10 10.08 3.13
N GLY A 205 7.82 9.03 3.48
CA GLY A 205 8.69 9.01 4.65
C GLY A 205 7.98 8.89 6.00
N GLN A 206 6.66 8.86 6.04
CA GLN A 206 5.88 8.55 7.24
C GLN A 206 5.62 7.06 7.35
N THR A 207 5.85 6.49 8.53
CA THR A 207 5.60 5.07 8.79
C THR A 207 4.53 4.92 9.86
N LYS A 208 3.50 4.13 9.55
CA LYS A 208 2.50 3.68 10.52
C LYS A 208 2.50 2.16 10.57
N ALA A 209 2.28 1.63 11.77
CA ALA A 209 2.25 0.20 12.01
C ALA A 209 0.91 -0.23 12.58
N SER A 210 0.46 -1.41 12.16
CA SER A 210 -0.74 -2.07 12.67
C SER A 210 -0.38 -3.46 13.18
N ARG A 211 -1.14 -3.93 14.15
CA ARG A 211 -1.10 -5.31 14.63
C ARG A 211 -1.88 -6.19 13.66
N VAL A 212 -1.41 -7.41 13.45
CA VAL A 212 -2.15 -8.46 12.74
C VAL A 212 -2.88 -9.32 13.78
N ILE A 213 -4.17 -9.52 13.60
CA ILE A 213 -5.07 -10.27 14.48
C ILE A 213 -5.74 -11.42 13.74
#